data_2684339afae92bd109f6dcb06e5d0e9e
#
_entry.id   2684339afae92bd109f6dcb06e5d0e9e
#
_cell.length_a   1.000
_cell.length_b   1.000
_cell.length_c   1.000
_cell.angle_alpha   90.00
_cell.angle_beta   90.00
_cell.angle_gamma   90.00
#
_symmetry.space_group_name_H-M   'P 1'
#
loop_
_entity.id
_entity.type
_entity.pdbx_description
1 polymer ?
#
loop_
_entity_poly.entity_id
_entity_poly.type
_entity_poly.pdbx_seq_one_letter_code
_entity_poly.pdbx_strand_id
1 'polypeptide(L)'
;MCIRDRLFPGRIDLGLGRAPGTDQAAAFALRRTLHADPNNFHNDVLEVMEFLADPQPGQPVQAVPGAGLRVPIWILGSSTFGAQVAAALGLPFAFASHFAPAMLFDAIGIYRERFTPSAQLPAPHVMLGVNVVAADTDDEARFLASSGRQSFASLRTGHPIQLPPPSKEWVRELSDPTDPLRRSRVSFVGSPGTVAAEMREFLERTRADELMVVSHIYDQSARLRSYEIAAATMTDPSVPGPSDAPVGEARSPSAHS
;
A
#
# COMPACT_ATOMS: atom_id res chain seq x y z
N MET A 1 5.95 17.64 7.07
CA MET A 1 6.46 17.09 5.81
C MET A 1 7.52 18.00 5.20
N CYS A 2 7.22 19.20 4.72
CA CYS A 2 8.15 20.07 3.98
C CYS A 2 9.50 20.38 4.68
N ILE A 3 9.51 20.59 6.01
CA ILE A 3 10.74 20.78 6.78
C ILE A 3 11.60 19.51 6.76
N ARG A 4 10.98 18.33 6.89
CA ARG A 4 11.71 17.04 6.85
C ARG A 4 12.34 16.80 5.49
N ASP A 5 11.62 17.08 4.41
CA ASP A 5 12.16 16.93 3.06
C ASP A 5 13.34 17.87 2.81
N ARG A 6 13.28 19.13 3.29
CA ARG A 6 14.43 20.05 3.22
C ARG A 6 15.66 19.57 4.00
N LEU A 7 15.44 18.88 5.14
CA LEU A 7 16.53 18.33 5.95
C LEU A 7 17.05 17.00 5.38
N PHE A 8 16.21 16.24 4.68
CA PHE A 8 16.50 14.92 4.15
C PHE A 8 15.96 14.77 2.72
N PRO A 9 16.54 15.51 1.74
CA PRO A 9 16.03 15.53 0.36
C PRO A 9 15.96 14.13 -0.26
N GLY A 10 14.87 13.85 -0.98
CA GLY A 10 14.68 12.58 -1.67
C GLY A 10 14.41 11.37 -0.77
N ARG A 11 14.10 11.59 0.53
CA ARG A 11 13.77 10.54 1.50
C ARG A 11 12.33 10.61 2.02
N ILE A 12 11.54 11.52 1.50
CA ILE A 12 10.18 11.77 1.97
C ILE A 12 9.22 11.64 0.79
N ASP A 13 8.24 10.76 0.93
CA ASP A 13 7.10 10.63 0.03
C ASP A 13 5.83 11.10 0.71
N LEU A 14 4.88 11.63 -0.06
CA LEU A 14 3.57 12.06 0.43
C LEU A 14 2.47 11.14 -0.08
N GLY A 15 1.93 10.30 0.79
CA GLY A 15 0.77 9.47 0.48
C GLY A 15 -0.56 10.19 0.71
N LEU A 16 -1.41 10.29 -0.31
CA LEU A 16 -2.72 10.90 -0.27
C LEU A 16 -3.82 9.86 -0.49
N GLY A 17 -4.81 9.83 0.40
CA GLY A 17 -5.97 8.94 0.30
C GLY A 17 -7.28 9.67 0.56
N ARG A 18 -8.34 9.30 -0.19
CA ARG A 18 -9.67 9.92 -0.04
C ARG A 18 -10.34 9.54 1.27
N ALA A 19 -10.27 8.28 1.65
CA ALA A 19 -10.92 7.78 2.86
C ALA A 19 -10.19 8.26 4.13
N PRO A 20 -10.91 8.63 5.19
CA PRO A 20 -10.29 9.15 6.41
C PRO A 20 -9.43 8.13 7.17
N GLY A 21 -9.46 6.85 6.83
CA GLY A 21 -8.68 5.79 7.49
C GLY A 21 -9.05 5.55 8.96
N THR A 22 -10.19 6.09 9.41
CA THR A 22 -10.67 6.05 10.79
C THR A 22 -12.20 5.91 10.85
N ASP A 23 -12.78 5.83 12.06
CA ASP A 23 -14.22 5.81 12.24
C ASP A 23 -14.88 7.16 11.88
N GLN A 24 -16.20 7.13 11.72
CA GLN A 24 -16.96 8.34 11.32
C GLN A 24 -16.89 9.47 12.34
N ALA A 25 -16.79 9.16 13.65
CA ALA A 25 -16.74 10.17 14.69
C ALA A 25 -15.39 10.93 14.64
N ALA A 26 -14.28 10.20 14.47
CA ALA A 26 -12.97 10.81 14.30
C ALA A 26 -12.88 11.56 12.96
N ALA A 27 -13.45 11.03 11.88
CA ALA A 27 -13.52 11.73 10.59
C ALA A 27 -14.28 13.05 10.70
N PHE A 28 -15.40 13.05 11.45
CA PHE A 28 -16.17 14.26 11.74
C PHE A 28 -15.38 15.28 12.55
N ALA A 29 -14.69 14.84 13.59
CA ALA A 29 -13.87 15.71 14.44
C ALA A 29 -12.69 16.35 13.69
N LEU A 30 -12.09 15.64 12.74
CA LEU A 30 -10.95 16.12 11.95
C LEU A 30 -11.36 17.02 10.77
N ARG A 31 -12.54 16.83 10.20
CA ARG A 31 -13.07 17.61 9.08
C ARG A 31 -14.02 18.68 9.58
N ARG A 32 -13.55 19.91 9.66
CA ARG A 32 -14.37 21.07 10.06
C ARG A 32 -15.49 21.42 9.05
N THR A 33 -15.39 20.93 7.82
CA THR A 33 -16.41 21.13 6.78
C THR A 33 -16.84 19.76 6.22
N LEU A 34 -18.04 19.31 6.60
CA LEU A 34 -18.69 18.08 6.08
C LEU A 34 -19.18 18.22 4.64
N HIS A 35 -19.03 19.39 4.03
CA HIS A 35 -19.49 19.69 2.67
C HIS A 35 -18.39 19.49 1.59
N ALA A 36 -17.22 18.96 1.96
CA ALA A 36 -16.22 18.58 0.96
C ALA A 36 -16.79 17.41 0.12
N ASP A 37 -17.07 17.67 -1.15
CA ASP A 37 -17.50 16.64 -2.09
C ASP A 37 -16.41 15.55 -2.18
N PRO A 38 -16.71 14.30 -1.84
CA PRO A 38 -15.75 13.21 -1.98
C PRO A 38 -15.23 13.03 -3.43
N ASN A 39 -15.96 13.55 -4.41
CA ASN A 39 -15.57 13.53 -5.81
C ASN A 39 -14.51 14.60 -6.14
N ASN A 40 -14.27 15.56 -5.24
CA ASN A 40 -13.27 16.62 -5.45
C ASN A 40 -11.83 16.16 -5.16
N PHE A 41 -11.61 14.94 -4.69
CA PHE A 41 -10.27 14.43 -4.33
C PHE A 41 -9.23 14.59 -5.43
N HIS A 42 -9.62 14.46 -6.70
CA HIS A 42 -8.74 14.69 -7.84
C HIS A 42 -8.19 16.14 -7.85
N ASN A 43 -9.07 17.12 -7.66
CA ASN A 43 -8.68 18.54 -7.62
C ASN A 43 -7.84 18.86 -6.37
N ASP A 44 -8.18 18.25 -5.22
CA ASP A 44 -7.40 18.41 -3.98
C ASP A 44 -5.95 17.92 -4.18
N VAL A 45 -5.75 16.81 -4.92
CA VAL A 45 -4.41 16.31 -5.26
C VAL A 45 -3.68 17.30 -6.19
N LEU A 46 -4.35 17.80 -7.23
CA LEU A 46 -3.77 18.80 -8.13
C LEU A 46 -3.35 20.08 -7.39
N GLU A 47 -4.17 20.59 -6.47
CA GLU A 47 -3.84 21.73 -5.63
C GLU A 47 -2.59 21.50 -4.78
N VAL A 48 -2.47 20.30 -4.16
CA VAL A 48 -1.27 19.94 -3.40
C VAL A 48 -0.03 19.86 -4.31
N MET A 49 -0.17 19.32 -5.51
CA MET A 49 0.94 19.28 -6.49
C MET A 49 1.38 20.70 -6.87
N GLU A 50 0.43 21.63 -7.09
CA GLU A 50 0.70 23.01 -7.40
C GLU A 50 1.43 23.73 -6.25
N PHE A 51 1.01 23.52 -5.00
CA PHE A 51 1.68 24.10 -3.83
C PHE A 51 3.11 23.58 -3.61
N LEU A 52 3.43 22.39 -4.07
CA LEU A 52 4.77 21.79 -3.96
C LEU A 52 5.66 22.10 -5.18
N ALA A 53 5.08 22.57 -6.28
CA ALA A 53 5.81 22.98 -7.48
C ALA A 53 6.56 24.31 -7.27
N ASP A 54 7.38 24.68 -8.26
CA ASP A 54 8.07 25.97 -8.28
C ASP A 54 7.04 27.12 -8.34
N PRO A 55 7.16 28.13 -7.46
CA PRO A 55 6.21 29.25 -7.43
C PRO A 55 6.14 29.97 -8.77
N GLN A 56 4.94 30.29 -9.22
CA GLN A 56 4.72 31.06 -10.44
C GLN A 56 4.57 32.55 -10.15
N PRO A 57 5.03 33.45 -11.05
CA PRO A 57 4.81 34.88 -10.91
C PRO A 57 3.32 35.20 -10.80
N GLY A 58 2.92 35.95 -9.77
CA GLY A 58 1.52 36.32 -9.53
C GLY A 58 0.67 35.27 -8.81
N GLN A 59 1.24 34.14 -8.40
CA GLN A 59 0.54 33.14 -7.59
C GLN A 59 0.06 33.76 -6.27
N PRO A 60 -1.25 33.72 -5.98
CA PRO A 60 -1.82 34.45 -4.83
C PRO A 60 -1.46 33.83 -3.48
N VAL A 61 -1.21 32.51 -3.43
CA VAL A 61 -0.85 31.76 -2.22
C VAL A 61 0.38 30.91 -2.49
N GLN A 62 1.39 31.01 -1.64
CA GLN A 62 2.61 30.20 -1.69
C GLN A 62 2.73 29.36 -0.43
N ALA A 63 2.99 28.06 -0.59
CA ALA A 63 3.22 27.16 0.53
C ALA A 63 4.67 27.28 1.04
N VAL A 64 4.88 28.01 2.13
CA VAL A 64 6.19 28.15 2.75
C VAL A 64 6.27 27.21 3.97
N PRO A 65 7.28 26.34 4.03
CA PRO A 65 8.47 26.14 3.19
C PRO A 65 8.31 25.09 2.06
N GLY A 66 7.09 24.77 1.61
CA GLY A 66 6.79 23.66 0.70
C GLY A 66 7.07 23.92 -0.78
N ALA A 67 6.94 25.18 -1.22
CA ALA A 67 7.09 25.55 -2.62
C ALA A 67 8.49 25.19 -3.18
N GLY A 68 8.52 24.56 -4.34
CA GLY A 68 9.73 24.15 -5.04
C GLY A 68 10.35 22.82 -4.53
N LEU A 69 9.76 22.14 -3.55
CA LEU A 69 10.33 20.90 -3.01
C LEU A 69 10.10 19.68 -3.92
N ARG A 70 9.02 19.67 -4.71
CA ARG A 70 8.67 18.56 -5.61
C ARG A 70 8.65 17.20 -4.91
N VAL A 71 8.11 17.15 -3.67
CA VAL A 71 7.98 15.92 -2.91
C VAL A 71 7.16 14.91 -3.71
N PRO A 72 7.63 13.66 -3.92
CA PRO A 72 6.89 12.64 -4.64
C PRO A 72 5.52 12.37 -3.99
N ILE A 73 4.46 12.37 -4.78
CA ILE A 73 3.09 12.11 -4.33
C ILE A 73 2.69 10.71 -4.73
N TRP A 74 2.13 9.97 -3.78
CA TRP A 74 1.52 8.65 -3.95
C TRP A 74 0.02 8.71 -3.73
N ILE A 75 -0.75 8.04 -4.55
CA ILE A 75 -2.18 7.86 -4.31
C ILE A 75 -2.41 6.56 -3.53
N LEU A 76 -3.01 6.69 -2.34
CA LEU A 76 -3.38 5.56 -1.48
C LEU A 76 -4.84 5.18 -1.72
N GLY A 77 -5.13 3.89 -1.87
CA GLY A 77 -6.49 3.43 -2.09
C GLY A 77 -6.77 1.99 -1.68
N SER A 78 -8.06 1.66 -1.57
CA SER A 78 -8.56 0.30 -1.36
C SER A 78 -9.69 -0.04 -2.35
N SER A 79 -9.82 0.76 -3.42
CA SER A 79 -10.86 0.64 -4.44
C SER A 79 -10.34 1.08 -5.81
N THR A 80 -11.15 0.88 -6.84
CA THR A 80 -10.85 1.30 -8.22
C THR A 80 -10.80 2.83 -8.40
N PHE A 81 -11.42 3.60 -7.51
CA PHE A 81 -11.41 5.07 -7.58
C PHE A 81 -9.98 5.64 -7.44
N GLY A 82 -9.22 5.21 -6.42
CA GLY A 82 -7.83 5.66 -6.25
C GLY A 82 -6.94 5.28 -7.44
N ALA A 83 -7.17 4.10 -8.00
CA ALA A 83 -6.48 3.62 -9.20
C ALA A 83 -6.73 4.53 -10.42
N GLN A 84 -7.98 4.97 -10.64
CA GLN A 84 -8.33 5.89 -11.72
C GLN A 84 -7.69 7.26 -11.54
N VAL A 85 -7.69 7.80 -10.31
CA VAL A 85 -7.04 9.10 -10.01
C VAL A 85 -5.53 9.01 -10.23
N ALA A 86 -4.88 7.96 -9.70
CA ALA A 86 -3.44 7.75 -9.89
C ALA A 86 -3.07 7.63 -11.37
N ALA A 87 -3.85 6.85 -12.14
CA ALA A 87 -3.63 6.67 -13.57
C ALA A 87 -3.77 7.97 -14.37
N ALA A 88 -4.81 8.75 -14.10
CA ALA A 88 -5.08 10.00 -14.80
C ALA A 88 -4.02 11.08 -14.52
N LEU A 89 -3.48 11.11 -13.29
CA LEU A 89 -2.45 12.07 -12.87
C LEU A 89 -1.01 11.59 -13.12
N GLY A 90 -0.81 10.35 -13.58
CA GLY A 90 0.52 9.77 -13.77
C GLY A 90 1.30 9.63 -12.46
N LEU A 91 0.62 9.28 -11.36
CA LEU A 91 1.21 9.14 -10.04
C LEU A 91 1.33 7.67 -9.64
N PRO A 92 2.31 7.31 -8.77
CA PRO A 92 2.42 5.97 -8.23
C PRO A 92 1.20 5.63 -7.35
N PHE A 93 0.80 4.37 -7.38
CA PHE A 93 -0.40 3.87 -6.73
C PHE A 93 -0.08 2.85 -5.65
N ALA A 94 -0.54 3.10 -4.42
CA ALA A 94 -0.43 2.17 -3.30
C ALA A 94 -1.79 1.62 -2.92
N PHE A 95 -1.95 0.28 -2.98
CA PHE A 95 -3.21 -0.39 -2.66
C PHE A 95 -3.16 -1.09 -1.31
N ALA A 96 -4.19 -0.86 -0.49
CA ALA A 96 -4.27 -1.36 0.88
C ALA A 96 -4.80 -2.81 0.96
N SER A 97 -4.15 -3.76 0.28
CA SER A 97 -4.56 -5.17 0.23
C SER A 97 -4.45 -5.90 1.57
N HIS A 98 -3.67 -5.35 2.50
CA HIS A 98 -3.52 -5.91 3.85
C HIS A 98 -4.81 -5.87 4.70
N PHE A 99 -5.83 -5.12 4.31
CA PHE A 99 -7.14 -5.12 4.97
C PHE A 99 -8.36 -5.06 4.01
N ALA A 100 -8.19 -4.71 2.74
CA ALA A 100 -9.28 -4.58 1.77
C ALA A 100 -8.92 -5.13 0.38
N PRO A 101 -8.66 -6.45 0.21
CA PRO A 101 -8.14 -7.03 -1.03
C PRO A 101 -9.19 -7.21 -2.13
N ALA A 102 -10.48 -7.02 -1.85
CA ALA A 102 -11.56 -7.43 -2.75
C ALA A 102 -11.45 -6.87 -4.18
N MET A 103 -10.98 -5.62 -4.32
CA MET A 103 -10.84 -4.94 -5.62
C MET A 103 -9.38 -4.88 -6.10
N LEU A 104 -8.46 -5.64 -5.51
CA LEU A 104 -7.03 -5.53 -5.78
C LEU A 104 -6.70 -5.65 -7.27
N PHE A 105 -7.12 -6.75 -7.91
CA PHE A 105 -6.78 -7.03 -9.29
C PHE A 105 -7.46 -6.07 -10.27
N ASP A 106 -8.71 -5.71 -10.02
CA ASP A 106 -9.43 -4.72 -10.82
C ASP A 106 -8.76 -3.35 -10.75
N ALA A 107 -8.35 -2.93 -9.54
CA ALA A 107 -7.67 -1.66 -9.33
C ALA A 107 -6.30 -1.61 -10.05
N ILE A 108 -5.48 -2.67 -9.93
CA ILE A 108 -4.19 -2.75 -10.63
C ILE A 108 -4.41 -2.76 -12.16
N GLY A 109 -5.39 -3.52 -12.65
CA GLY A 109 -5.73 -3.58 -14.06
C GLY A 109 -6.10 -2.20 -14.61
N ILE A 110 -7.04 -1.51 -13.97
CA ILE A 110 -7.47 -0.15 -14.34
C ILE A 110 -6.31 0.84 -14.29
N TYR A 111 -5.49 0.78 -13.25
CA TYR A 111 -4.35 1.68 -13.10
C TYR A 111 -3.36 1.53 -14.27
N ARG A 112 -2.97 0.30 -14.60
CA ARG A 112 -2.01 0.03 -15.67
C ARG A 112 -2.56 0.34 -17.07
N GLU A 113 -3.83 -0.03 -17.33
CA GLU A 113 -4.49 0.18 -18.61
C GLU A 113 -4.67 1.67 -18.94
N ARG A 114 -4.99 2.49 -17.92
CA ARG A 114 -5.35 3.90 -18.10
C ARG A 114 -4.24 4.87 -17.70
N PHE A 115 -3.06 4.36 -17.39
CA PHE A 115 -1.95 5.20 -16.93
C PHE A 115 -1.51 6.20 -17.99
N THR A 116 -1.46 7.47 -17.61
CA THR A 116 -0.93 8.57 -18.43
C THR A 116 0.42 9.01 -17.86
N PRO A 117 1.54 8.90 -18.60
CA PRO A 117 2.83 9.33 -18.11
C PRO A 117 2.86 10.80 -17.67
N SER A 118 3.59 11.09 -16.59
CA SER A 118 3.78 12.43 -16.05
C SER A 118 5.27 12.78 -15.90
N ALA A 119 5.56 14.01 -15.48
CA ALA A 119 6.93 14.43 -15.15
C ALA A 119 7.50 13.67 -13.92
N GLN A 120 6.64 13.17 -13.03
CA GLN A 120 7.05 12.39 -11.86
C GLN A 120 7.30 10.92 -12.21
N LEU A 121 6.50 10.35 -13.13
CA LEU A 121 6.47 8.91 -13.37
C LEU A 121 6.26 8.59 -14.86
N PRO A 122 7.24 7.95 -15.55
CA PRO A 122 7.14 7.62 -16.97
C PRO A 122 6.34 6.35 -17.26
N ALA A 123 6.17 5.46 -16.29
CA ALA A 123 5.46 4.18 -16.41
C ALA A 123 4.72 3.84 -15.10
N PRO A 124 3.69 2.98 -15.13
CA PRO A 124 2.96 2.59 -13.93
C PRO A 124 3.88 2.02 -12.84
N HIS A 125 3.65 2.41 -11.57
CA HIS A 125 4.37 1.91 -10.41
C HIS A 125 3.39 1.58 -9.28
N VAL A 126 3.38 0.33 -8.85
CA VAL A 126 2.39 -0.22 -7.90
C VAL A 126 3.06 -0.70 -6.62
N MET A 127 2.62 -0.16 -5.49
CA MET A 127 2.95 -0.67 -4.16
C MET A 127 1.73 -1.39 -3.56
N LEU A 128 1.94 -2.55 -2.94
CA LEU A 128 0.88 -3.29 -2.26
C LEU A 128 1.14 -3.43 -0.77
N GLY A 129 0.16 -3.05 0.05
CA GLY A 129 0.20 -3.30 1.48
C GLY A 129 -0.10 -4.77 1.79
N VAL A 130 0.76 -5.45 2.54
CA VAL A 130 0.62 -6.86 2.91
C VAL A 130 0.88 -7.08 4.39
N ASN A 131 0.18 -8.04 5.02
CA ASN A 131 0.52 -8.48 6.36
C ASN A 131 1.56 -9.61 6.27
N VAL A 132 2.61 -9.55 7.10
CA VAL A 132 3.58 -10.63 7.25
C VAL A 132 3.74 -10.96 8.73
N VAL A 133 3.57 -12.23 9.07
CA VAL A 133 3.90 -12.77 10.39
C VAL A 133 4.82 -13.96 10.18
N ALA A 134 6.11 -13.71 10.22
CA ALA A 134 7.15 -14.72 10.04
C ALA A 134 7.80 -15.07 11.38
N ALA A 135 8.09 -16.36 11.57
CA ALA A 135 8.83 -16.88 12.71
C ALA A 135 9.71 -18.04 12.26
N ASP A 136 10.51 -18.64 13.16
CA ASP A 136 11.42 -19.72 12.78
C ASP A 136 10.65 -21.00 12.36
N THR A 137 9.40 -21.17 12.81
CA THR A 137 8.50 -22.26 12.42
C THR A 137 7.11 -21.76 12.04
N ASP A 138 6.39 -22.56 11.22
CA ASP A 138 5.00 -22.24 10.85
C ASP A 138 4.06 -22.19 12.06
N ASP A 139 4.26 -23.08 13.04
CA ASP A 139 3.42 -23.15 14.23
C ASP A 139 3.60 -21.92 15.13
N GLU A 140 4.84 -21.47 15.30
CA GLU A 140 5.12 -20.23 16.01
C GLU A 140 4.53 -19.01 15.28
N ALA A 141 4.70 -18.91 13.98
CA ALA A 141 4.13 -17.84 13.18
C ALA A 141 2.60 -17.79 13.31
N ARG A 142 1.91 -18.95 13.24
CA ARG A 142 0.47 -19.04 13.46
C ARG A 142 0.06 -18.59 14.86
N PHE A 143 0.84 -18.97 15.89
CA PHE A 143 0.58 -18.53 17.26
C PHE A 143 0.69 -17.00 17.35
N LEU A 144 1.76 -16.41 16.85
CA LEU A 144 1.95 -14.96 16.84
C LEU A 144 0.88 -14.21 16.05
N ALA A 145 0.45 -14.75 14.89
CA ALA A 145 -0.57 -14.17 14.03
C ALA A 145 -1.96 -14.10 14.70
N SER A 146 -2.20 -14.90 15.73
CA SER A 146 -3.46 -14.91 16.49
C SER A 146 -3.76 -13.56 17.17
N SER A 147 -2.73 -12.76 17.52
CA SER A 147 -2.90 -11.39 18.04
C SER A 147 -3.58 -10.47 17.00
N GLY A 148 -3.03 -10.37 15.82
CA GLY A 148 -3.57 -9.55 14.74
C GLY A 148 -4.95 -10.03 14.28
N ARG A 149 -5.23 -11.34 14.35
CA ARG A 149 -6.53 -11.90 14.04
C ARG A 149 -7.61 -11.46 15.03
N GLN A 150 -7.34 -11.52 16.32
CA GLN A 150 -8.25 -11.05 17.38
C GLN A 150 -8.61 -9.57 17.17
N SER A 151 -7.59 -8.73 16.97
CA SER A 151 -7.78 -7.31 16.75
C SER A 151 -8.61 -7.04 15.48
N PHE A 152 -8.34 -7.76 14.38
CA PHE A 152 -9.08 -7.60 13.14
C PHE A 152 -10.54 -8.08 13.24
N ALA A 153 -10.80 -9.20 13.92
CA ALA A 153 -12.16 -9.68 14.18
C ALA A 153 -12.96 -8.66 15.01
N SER A 154 -12.34 -8.10 16.05
CA SER A 154 -12.95 -7.08 16.90
C SER A 154 -13.25 -5.78 16.11
N LEU A 155 -12.35 -5.34 15.23
CA LEU A 155 -12.58 -4.20 14.33
C LEU A 155 -13.79 -4.45 13.41
N ARG A 156 -13.93 -5.67 12.87
CA ARG A 156 -15.03 -6.05 11.98
C ARG A 156 -16.38 -6.07 12.67
N THR A 157 -16.43 -6.31 13.97
CA THR A 157 -17.66 -6.28 14.79
C THR A 157 -17.98 -4.88 15.33
N GLY A 158 -17.17 -3.87 14.98
CA GLY A 158 -17.38 -2.49 15.43
C GLY A 158 -16.88 -2.19 16.85
N HIS A 159 -16.12 -3.10 17.45
CA HIS A 159 -15.59 -2.97 18.80
C HIS A 159 -14.06 -3.06 18.77
N PRO A 160 -13.35 -2.06 18.20
CA PRO A 160 -11.90 -2.13 18.08
C PRO A 160 -11.24 -2.21 19.45
N ILE A 161 -10.23 -3.10 19.56
CA ILE A 161 -9.43 -3.31 20.78
C ILE A 161 -7.96 -2.99 20.50
N GLN A 162 -7.21 -2.76 21.55
CA GLN A 162 -5.74 -2.76 21.45
C GLN A 162 -5.26 -4.14 21.03
N LEU A 163 -4.10 -4.21 20.37
CA LEU A 163 -3.52 -5.48 19.94
C LEU A 163 -3.31 -6.40 21.17
N PRO A 164 -4.03 -7.53 21.28
CA PRO A 164 -3.94 -8.41 22.46
C PRO A 164 -2.74 -9.36 22.33
N PRO A 165 -2.30 -10.01 23.41
CA PRO A 165 -1.34 -11.10 23.33
C PRO A 165 -1.87 -12.27 22.49
N PRO A 166 -0.98 -13.13 21.96
CA PRO A 166 -1.39 -14.28 21.15
C PRO A 166 -2.15 -15.32 22.00
N SER A 167 -3.10 -16.03 21.39
CA SER A 167 -3.95 -17.01 22.06
C SER A 167 -4.04 -18.31 21.25
N LYS A 168 -3.89 -19.46 21.94
CA LYS A 168 -4.02 -20.80 21.33
C LYS A 168 -5.43 -21.10 20.79
N GLU A 169 -6.44 -20.50 21.38
CA GLU A 169 -7.83 -20.63 20.93
C GLU A 169 -7.99 -20.07 19.50
N TRP A 170 -7.43 -18.89 19.26
CA TRP A 170 -7.50 -18.23 17.99
C TRP A 170 -6.60 -18.85 16.88
N VAL A 171 -5.63 -19.69 17.27
CA VAL A 171 -4.82 -20.46 16.29
C VAL A 171 -5.65 -21.48 15.53
N ARG A 172 -6.62 -22.14 16.18
CA ARG A 172 -7.48 -23.14 15.55
C ARG A 172 -8.31 -22.55 14.40
N GLU A 173 -8.77 -21.32 14.59
CA GLU A 173 -9.52 -20.61 13.56
C GLU A 173 -8.65 -20.17 12.38
N LEU A 174 -7.35 -19.89 12.57
CA LEU A 174 -6.42 -19.60 11.48
C LEU A 174 -6.23 -20.78 10.52
N SER A 175 -6.42 -22.01 11.01
CA SER A 175 -6.28 -23.23 10.22
C SER A 175 -7.55 -23.61 9.46
N ASP A 176 -8.66 -22.92 9.69
CA ASP A 176 -9.93 -23.17 8.98
C ASP A 176 -9.89 -22.55 7.56
N PRO A 177 -9.91 -23.38 6.49
CA PRO A 177 -9.92 -22.88 5.12
C PRO A 177 -11.19 -22.14 4.75
N THR A 178 -12.30 -22.33 5.52
CA THR A 178 -13.59 -21.68 5.28
C THR A 178 -13.73 -20.33 5.99
N ASP A 179 -12.74 -19.96 6.82
CA ASP A 179 -12.75 -18.74 7.59
C ASP A 179 -12.85 -17.47 6.69
N PRO A 180 -13.93 -16.69 6.84
CA PRO A 180 -14.13 -15.48 6.04
C PRO A 180 -13.07 -14.40 6.30
N LEU A 181 -12.44 -14.38 7.48
CA LEU A 181 -11.38 -13.41 7.80
C LEU A 181 -10.09 -13.70 7.01
N ARG A 182 -9.86 -14.95 6.62
CA ARG A 182 -8.69 -15.33 5.80
C ARG A 182 -8.72 -14.67 4.42
N ARG A 183 -9.90 -14.52 3.83
CA ARG A 183 -10.09 -13.92 2.50
C ARG A 183 -10.23 -12.40 2.52
N SER A 184 -10.35 -11.80 3.69
CA SER A 184 -10.59 -10.37 3.83
C SER A 184 -9.33 -9.52 3.95
N ARG A 185 -8.14 -10.13 3.78
CA ARG A 185 -6.84 -9.43 3.77
C ARG A 185 -5.76 -10.28 3.09
N VAL A 186 -4.76 -9.64 2.50
CA VAL A 186 -3.53 -10.31 2.07
C VAL A 186 -2.62 -10.47 3.28
N SER A 187 -2.29 -11.72 3.62
CA SER A 187 -1.47 -12.04 4.79
C SER A 187 -0.64 -13.29 4.54
N PHE A 188 0.64 -13.21 4.81
CA PHE A 188 1.63 -14.30 4.72
C PHE A 188 2.04 -14.69 6.13
N VAL A 189 1.82 -15.94 6.52
CA VAL A 189 2.03 -16.42 7.89
C VAL A 189 2.77 -17.74 7.88
N GLY A 190 4.02 -17.77 8.35
CA GLY A 190 4.78 -19.01 8.36
C GLY A 190 6.27 -18.86 8.64
N SER A 191 6.98 -19.93 8.44
CA SER A 191 8.44 -20.01 8.42
C SER A 191 9.04 -19.20 7.26
N PRO A 192 10.36 -18.94 7.24
CA PRO A 192 10.99 -18.21 6.15
C PRO A 192 10.66 -18.81 4.77
N GLY A 193 10.69 -20.14 4.65
CA GLY A 193 10.37 -20.82 3.39
C GLY A 193 8.91 -20.67 2.96
N THR A 194 7.97 -20.77 3.89
CA THR A 194 6.53 -20.57 3.63
C THR A 194 6.24 -19.13 3.19
N VAL A 195 6.74 -18.15 3.92
CA VAL A 195 6.56 -16.74 3.58
C VAL A 195 7.19 -16.39 2.23
N ALA A 196 8.40 -16.92 1.96
CA ALA A 196 9.07 -16.72 0.67
C ALA A 196 8.25 -17.23 -0.51
N ALA A 197 7.69 -18.45 -0.39
CA ALA A 197 6.89 -19.04 -1.44
C ALA A 197 5.58 -18.27 -1.69
N GLU A 198 4.85 -17.91 -0.62
CA GLU A 198 3.58 -17.19 -0.72
C GLU A 198 3.77 -15.76 -1.26
N MET A 199 4.81 -15.04 -0.83
CA MET A 199 5.13 -13.71 -1.33
C MET A 199 5.53 -13.74 -2.79
N ARG A 200 6.30 -14.73 -3.22
CA ARG A 200 6.69 -14.92 -4.63
C ARG A 200 5.47 -15.15 -5.52
N GLU A 201 4.59 -16.10 -5.15
CA GLU A 201 3.34 -16.33 -5.89
C GLU A 201 2.49 -15.06 -5.99
N PHE A 202 2.42 -14.30 -4.92
CA PHE A 202 1.68 -13.04 -4.90
C PHE A 202 2.29 -12.00 -5.85
N LEU A 203 3.62 -11.83 -5.86
CA LEU A 203 4.34 -10.94 -6.76
C LEU A 203 4.19 -11.36 -8.23
N GLU A 204 4.30 -12.65 -8.54
CA GLU A 204 4.09 -13.17 -9.90
C GLU A 204 2.68 -12.84 -10.43
N ARG A 205 1.67 -12.98 -9.58
CA ARG A 205 0.27 -12.70 -9.94
C ARG A 205 -0.05 -11.22 -10.06
N THR A 206 0.51 -10.39 -9.18
CA THR A 206 0.20 -8.96 -9.12
C THR A 206 1.16 -8.11 -9.94
N ARG A 207 2.40 -8.59 -10.15
CA ARG A 207 3.51 -7.82 -10.74
C ARG A 207 3.68 -6.48 -10.04
N ALA A 208 3.56 -6.46 -8.71
CA ALA A 208 3.78 -5.26 -7.92
C ALA A 208 5.27 -4.88 -7.93
N ASP A 209 5.54 -3.59 -7.96
CA ASP A 209 6.90 -3.05 -7.95
C ASP A 209 7.45 -2.98 -6.53
N GLU A 210 6.57 -2.75 -5.53
CA GLU A 210 6.92 -2.67 -4.12
C GLU A 210 5.90 -3.37 -3.21
N LEU A 211 6.37 -3.89 -2.07
CA LEU A 211 5.53 -4.35 -0.98
C LEU A 211 5.75 -3.51 0.27
N MET A 212 4.66 -2.97 0.82
CA MET A 212 4.64 -2.33 2.13
C MET A 212 4.22 -3.35 3.17
N VAL A 213 5.18 -3.85 3.94
CA VAL A 213 4.96 -4.89 4.95
C VAL A 213 4.49 -4.29 6.25
N VAL A 214 3.38 -4.81 6.80
CA VAL A 214 2.93 -4.57 8.16
C VAL A 214 2.92 -5.89 8.94
N SER A 215 3.27 -5.84 10.24
CA SER A 215 3.32 -7.02 11.10
C SER A 215 2.59 -6.74 12.41
N HIS A 216 1.42 -7.39 12.59
CA HIS A 216 0.59 -7.24 13.78
C HIS A 216 0.93 -8.32 14.81
N ILE A 217 2.14 -8.25 15.35
CA ILE A 217 2.65 -9.13 16.41
C ILE A 217 2.72 -8.34 17.72
N TYR A 218 2.21 -8.93 18.82
CA TYR A 218 2.16 -8.31 20.14
C TYR A 218 3.54 -8.11 20.74
N ASP A 219 4.37 -9.15 20.74
CA ASP A 219 5.74 -9.09 21.24
C ASP A 219 6.65 -8.30 20.28
N GLN A 220 7.39 -7.32 20.81
CA GLN A 220 8.24 -6.45 20.00
C GLN A 220 9.42 -7.19 19.39
N SER A 221 10.04 -8.12 20.11
CA SER A 221 11.21 -8.87 19.61
C SER A 221 10.81 -9.82 18.49
N ALA A 222 9.70 -10.54 18.66
CA ALA A 222 9.13 -11.37 17.62
C ALA A 222 8.70 -10.55 16.38
N ARG A 223 8.19 -9.33 16.57
CA ARG A 223 7.86 -8.44 15.48
C ARG A 223 9.09 -7.99 14.69
N LEU A 224 10.17 -7.63 15.36
CA LEU A 224 11.43 -7.30 14.69
C LEU A 224 11.98 -8.51 13.94
N ARG A 225 11.95 -9.69 14.54
CA ARG A 225 12.35 -10.93 13.87
C ARG A 225 11.53 -11.22 12.63
N SER A 226 10.22 -10.99 12.67
CA SER A 226 9.35 -11.13 11.49
C SER A 226 9.75 -10.20 10.35
N TYR A 227 10.11 -8.95 10.63
CA TYR A 227 10.61 -8.01 9.61
C TYR A 227 11.97 -8.43 9.05
N GLU A 228 12.89 -8.94 9.88
CA GLU A 228 14.18 -9.47 9.43
C GLU A 228 14.00 -10.62 8.44
N ILE A 229 13.11 -11.59 8.77
CA ILE A 229 12.79 -12.70 7.89
C ILE A 229 12.16 -12.20 6.58
N ALA A 230 11.19 -11.30 6.64
CA ALA A 230 10.55 -10.73 5.46
C ALA A 230 11.55 -10.01 4.56
N ALA A 231 12.45 -9.21 5.13
CA ALA A 231 13.49 -8.52 4.38
C ALA A 231 14.48 -9.50 3.72
N ALA A 232 14.93 -10.51 4.45
CA ALA A 232 15.82 -11.54 3.90
C ALA A 232 15.18 -12.29 2.73
N THR A 233 13.88 -12.57 2.80
CA THR A 233 13.11 -13.21 1.73
C THR A 233 13.12 -12.39 0.43
N MET A 234 13.02 -11.07 0.55
CA MET A 234 12.99 -10.17 -0.61
C MET A 234 14.38 -9.91 -1.22
N THR A 235 15.45 -10.13 -0.48
CA THR A 235 16.84 -9.98 -0.96
C THR A 235 17.42 -11.26 -1.53
N ASP A 236 16.70 -12.37 -1.46
CA ASP A 236 17.11 -13.66 -2.06
C ASP A 236 17.10 -13.53 -3.59
N PRO A 237 18.27 -13.69 -4.29
CA PRO A 237 18.35 -13.56 -5.73
C PRO A 237 17.53 -14.63 -6.51
N SER A 238 17.02 -15.66 -5.84
CA SER A 238 16.07 -16.61 -6.44
C SER A 238 14.63 -16.04 -6.53
N VAL A 239 14.35 -14.89 -5.93
CA VAL A 239 13.08 -14.16 -6.07
C VAL A 239 13.20 -13.23 -7.27
N PRO A 240 12.41 -13.39 -8.36
CA PRO A 240 12.46 -12.48 -9.51
C PRO A 240 12.21 -11.04 -9.07
N GLY A 241 13.14 -10.14 -9.38
CA GLY A 241 12.93 -8.71 -9.19
C GLY A 241 11.87 -8.18 -10.18
N PRO A 242 11.23 -7.04 -9.90
CA PRO A 242 10.15 -6.48 -10.74
C PRO A 242 10.60 -6.07 -12.17
N SER A 243 11.88 -6.13 -12.51
CA SER A 243 12.45 -5.49 -13.71
C SER A 243 12.82 -6.41 -14.89
N ASP A 244 12.65 -7.72 -14.82
CA ASP A 244 13.11 -8.64 -15.87
C ASP A 244 12.05 -9.09 -16.90
N ALA A 245 10.96 -8.34 -17.06
CA ALA A 245 10.06 -8.57 -18.19
C ALA A 245 10.64 -7.87 -19.44
N PRO A 246 10.90 -8.60 -20.56
CA PRO A 246 11.37 -7.97 -21.79
C PRO A 246 10.34 -6.93 -22.25
N VAL A 247 10.78 -5.68 -22.40
CA VAL A 247 10.04 -4.64 -23.10
C VAL A 247 9.80 -5.17 -24.51
N GLY A 248 8.54 -5.51 -24.82
CA GLY A 248 8.16 -6.03 -26.12
C GLY A 248 8.62 -5.07 -27.21
N GLU A 249 9.47 -5.56 -28.12
CA GLU A 249 9.88 -4.83 -29.33
C GLU A 249 8.63 -4.34 -30.06
N ALA A 250 8.51 -3.02 -30.15
CA ALA A 250 7.51 -2.38 -30.98
C ALA A 250 7.72 -2.85 -32.41
N ARG A 251 6.81 -3.66 -32.94
CA ARG A 251 6.76 -4.01 -34.37
C ARG A 251 6.55 -2.73 -35.16
N SER A 252 7.56 -2.36 -35.93
CA SER A 252 7.47 -1.30 -36.95
C SER A 252 6.38 -1.65 -37.95
N PRO A 253 5.51 -0.71 -38.37
CA PRO A 253 4.57 -0.95 -39.46
C PRO A 253 5.37 -1.05 -40.75
N SER A 254 5.29 -2.22 -41.40
CA SER A 254 5.78 -2.44 -42.78
C SER A 254 5.02 -1.53 -43.75
N ALA A 255 5.76 -0.65 -44.40
CA ALA A 255 5.29 0.08 -45.58
C ALA A 255 4.98 -0.92 -46.70
N HIS A 256 3.76 -0.93 -47.15
CA HIS A 256 3.39 -1.51 -48.46
C HIS A 256 3.22 -0.39 -49.47
N SER A 257 3.97 -0.57 -50.52
CA SER A 257 3.95 0.19 -51.79
C SER A 257 2.61 0.11 -52.48
#